data_c895314dbb0b1924397f6ca7944b83e6
#
_entry.id   c895314dbb0b1924397f6ca7944b83e6
#
_cell.length_a   1.000
_cell.length_b   1.000
_cell.length_c   1.000
_cell.angle_alpha   90.00
_cell.angle_beta   90.00
_cell.angle_gamma   90.00
#
_symmetry.space_group_name_H-M   'P 1'
#
loop_
_entity.id
_entity.type
_entity.pdbx_description
1 polymer ?
#
loop_
_entity_poly.entity_id
_entity_poly.type
_entity_poly.pdbx_seq_one_letter_code
_entity_poly.pdbx_strand_id
1 'polypeptide(L)'
;MPETLLQLHALTKKYGSLTAVNELSLRLEKGKVYGLLGPNGSGKSTTLGMVLNVVNPSSGSFEWYGGTKTTHQALKHIGAIIERPNFYPYLTAFQNLKLICQIKQCSTAHIQEQLELVGLWARKDSKFSTYSLGMKQRLAIAAALVNQPELLILDEPTNGLDPEGIHQIRALITSIAARGTSILLASHLLDEVEKVCTDVIVLKNGNKYYEGSVDGLNPSFGYFEIAAQSESSLVTFLEQHTSIGEISKKKECFHVLLTEELSAEQFSQQLQEAGLLLTHFVKKQPSLEK
;
A
#
# COMPACT_ATOMS: atom_id res chain seq x y z
N MET A 1 -12.12 -13.43 -18.10
CA MET A 1 -11.01 -13.38 -17.14
C MET A 1 -10.60 -11.94 -16.98
N PRO A 2 -10.23 -11.46 -15.79
CA PRO A 2 -9.73 -10.09 -15.64
C PRO A 2 -8.49 -9.87 -16.51
N GLU A 3 -8.37 -8.67 -17.08
CA GLU A 3 -7.25 -8.29 -17.93
C GLU A 3 -5.96 -8.16 -17.08
N THR A 4 -4.90 -8.88 -17.47
CA THR A 4 -3.61 -8.82 -16.79
C THR A 4 -2.81 -7.61 -17.28
N LEU A 5 -2.42 -6.74 -16.37
CA LEU A 5 -1.56 -5.58 -16.68
C LEU A 5 -0.08 -5.92 -16.59
N LEU A 6 0.34 -6.64 -15.54
CA LEU A 6 1.73 -7.02 -15.29
C LEU A 6 1.78 -8.44 -14.70
N GLN A 7 2.72 -9.26 -15.18
CA GLN A 7 3.01 -10.56 -14.60
C GLN A 7 4.51 -10.75 -14.46
N LEU A 8 4.95 -11.20 -13.30
CA LEU A 8 6.35 -11.53 -12.98
C LEU A 8 6.50 -13.04 -12.87
N HIS A 9 7.60 -13.56 -13.41
CA HIS A 9 7.95 -14.98 -13.42
C HIS A 9 9.32 -15.18 -12.78
N ALA A 10 9.36 -15.60 -11.52
CA ALA A 10 10.56 -15.87 -10.72
C ALA A 10 11.62 -14.75 -10.83
N LEU A 11 11.16 -13.49 -10.79
CA LEU A 11 12.00 -12.32 -10.99
C LEU A 11 13.02 -12.18 -9.85
N THR A 12 14.30 -12.10 -10.21
CA THR A 12 15.40 -12.09 -9.23
C THR A 12 16.35 -10.93 -9.51
N LYS A 13 16.78 -10.26 -8.43
CA LYS A 13 17.84 -9.24 -8.49
C LYS A 13 18.90 -9.49 -7.43
N LYS A 14 20.15 -9.59 -7.90
CA LYS A 14 21.35 -9.70 -7.04
C LYS A 14 22.25 -8.48 -7.22
N TYR A 15 22.80 -7.98 -6.14
CA TYR A 15 23.84 -6.95 -6.09
C TYR A 15 25.04 -7.54 -5.35
N GLY A 16 26.00 -8.08 -6.09
CA GLY A 16 27.10 -8.84 -5.51
C GLY A 16 26.58 -10.06 -4.74
N SER A 17 26.86 -10.14 -3.44
CA SER A 17 26.38 -11.21 -2.56
C SER A 17 24.95 -10.99 -2.05
N LEU A 18 24.41 -9.78 -2.16
CA LEU A 18 23.05 -9.46 -1.67
C LEU A 18 22.00 -9.85 -2.71
N THR A 19 21.08 -10.73 -2.33
CA THR A 19 19.87 -10.99 -3.11
C THR A 19 18.76 -10.03 -2.65
N ALA A 20 18.53 -8.97 -3.42
CA ALA A 20 17.53 -7.94 -3.08
C ALA A 20 16.10 -8.36 -3.41
N VAL A 21 15.91 -9.19 -4.44
CA VAL A 21 14.64 -9.82 -4.83
C VAL A 21 14.94 -11.24 -5.23
N ASN A 22 14.20 -12.21 -4.72
CA ASN A 22 14.42 -13.63 -4.91
C ASN A 22 13.19 -14.32 -5.48
N GLU A 23 13.26 -14.77 -6.73
CA GLU A 23 12.24 -15.57 -7.43
C GLU A 23 10.80 -15.03 -7.29
N LEU A 24 10.66 -13.70 -7.31
CA LEU A 24 9.36 -13.05 -7.14
C LEU A 24 8.44 -13.33 -8.33
N SER A 25 7.32 -13.98 -8.06
CA SER A 25 6.23 -14.17 -9.02
C SER A 25 4.97 -13.51 -8.47
N LEU A 26 4.32 -12.66 -9.26
CA LEU A 26 3.06 -12.00 -8.92
C LEU A 26 2.31 -11.61 -10.20
N ARG A 27 1.02 -11.29 -10.05
CA ARG A 27 0.16 -10.85 -11.14
C ARG A 27 -0.66 -9.63 -10.72
N LEU A 28 -0.65 -8.58 -11.54
CA LEU A 28 -1.50 -7.41 -11.38
C LEU A 28 -2.61 -7.42 -12.42
N GLU A 29 -3.84 -7.29 -11.96
CA GLU A 29 -5.04 -7.26 -12.78
C GLU A 29 -5.60 -5.84 -12.85
N LYS A 30 -6.26 -5.54 -13.96
CA LYS A 30 -6.89 -4.24 -14.18
C LYS A 30 -8.03 -3.99 -13.19
N GLY A 31 -8.18 -2.73 -12.75
CA GLY A 31 -9.26 -2.29 -11.87
C GLY A 31 -9.01 -2.54 -10.37
N LYS A 32 -7.84 -3.06 -9.99
CA LYS A 32 -7.48 -3.32 -8.58
C LYS A 32 -6.45 -2.31 -8.07
N VAL A 33 -6.43 -2.17 -6.75
CA VAL A 33 -5.43 -1.39 -6.00
C VAL A 33 -4.58 -2.35 -5.19
N TYR A 34 -3.34 -2.53 -5.61
CA TYR A 34 -2.38 -3.44 -4.97
C TYR A 34 -1.45 -2.68 -4.03
N GLY A 35 -1.30 -3.19 -2.82
CA GLY A 35 -0.25 -2.78 -1.89
C GLY A 35 0.98 -3.70 -2.01
N LEU A 36 2.16 -3.14 -2.25
CA LEU A 36 3.44 -3.84 -2.13
C LEU A 36 4.03 -3.47 -0.77
N LEU A 37 3.73 -4.27 0.25
CA LEU A 37 4.05 -3.99 1.64
C LEU A 37 5.36 -4.66 2.07
N GLY A 38 6.14 -4.01 2.90
CA GLY A 38 7.32 -4.59 3.53
C GLY A 38 8.27 -3.55 4.11
N PRO A 39 9.14 -3.94 5.04
CA PRO A 39 10.10 -3.03 5.66
C PRO A 39 11.09 -2.46 4.63
N ASN A 40 11.84 -1.43 5.04
CA ASN A 40 12.93 -0.91 4.21
C ASN A 40 13.94 -2.02 3.92
N GLY A 41 14.40 -2.10 2.66
CA GLY A 41 15.28 -3.17 2.20
C GLY A 41 14.60 -4.50 1.85
N SER A 42 13.26 -4.60 1.91
CA SER A 42 12.54 -5.83 1.54
C SER A 42 12.50 -6.14 0.04
N GLY A 43 12.96 -5.22 -0.82
CA GLY A 43 12.99 -5.40 -2.27
C GLY A 43 11.92 -4.63 -3.06
N LYS A 44 11.05 -3.82 -2.40
CA LYS A 44 9.96 -3.06 -3.06
C LYS A 44 10.47 -2.18 -4.21
N SER A 45 11.29 -1.18 -3.92
CA SER A 45 11.80 -0.23 -4.93
C SER A 45 12.67 -0.93 -5.99
N THR A 46 13.39 -2.00 -5.62
CA THR A 46 14.13 -2.84 -6.59
C THR A 46 13.18 -3.53 -7.56
N THR A 47 12.07 -4.07 -7.06
CA THR A 47 11.01 -4.70 -7.90
C THR A 47 10.42 -3.67 -8.85
N LEU A 48 10.04 -2.49 -8.34
CA LEU A 48 9.52 -1.40 -9.17
C LEU A 48 10.55 -0.95 -10.22
N GLY A 49 11.81 -0.81 -9.83
CA GLY A 49 12.90 -0.45 -10.75
C GLY A 49 13.08 -1.47 -11.88
N MET A 50 12.92 -2.76 -11.63
CA MET A 50 13.00 -3.80 -12.66
C MET A 50 11.83 -3.71 -13.65
N VAL A 51 10.59 -3.64 -13.18
CA VAL A 51 9.42 -3.60 -14.08
C VAL A 51 9.34 -2.29 -14.87
N LEU A 52 9.88 -1.21 -14.35
CA LEU A 52 9.98 0.08 -15.03
C LEU A 52 11.24 0.22 -15.91
N ASN A 53 12.00 -0.88 -16.08
CA ASN A 53 13.21 -0.93 -16.92
C ASN A 53 14.32 0.04 -16.50
N VAL A 54 14.40 0.40 -15.23
CA VAL A 54 15.47 1.20 -14.62
C VAL A 54 16.59 0.28 -14.11
N VAL A 55 16.22 -0.92 -13.66
CA VAL A 55 17.13 -1.93 -13.13
C VAL A 55 16.96 -3.23 -13.94
N ASN A 56 18.06 -3.77 -14.46
CA ASN A 56 18.01 -5.06 -15.13
C ASN A 56 17.89 -6.21 -14.11
N PRO A 57 16.96 -7.17 -14.29
CA PRO A 57 16.91 -8.37 -13.47
C PRO A 57 18.18 -9.22 -13.64
N SER A 58 18.52 -10.00 -12.62
CA SER A 58 19.61 -10.98 -12.68
C SER A 58 19.16 -12.30 -13.30
N SER A 59 17.89 -12.68 -13.06
CA SER A 59 17.21 -13.84 -13.68
C SER A 59 15.70 -13.68 -13.57
N GLY A 60 14.96 -14.60 -14.18
CA GLY A 60 13.51 -14.50 -14.31
C GLY A 60 13.09 -13.54 -15.41
N SER A 61 11.79 -13.31 -15.54
CA SER A 61 11.22 -12.44 -16.57
C SER A 61 9.95 -11.75 -16.07
N PHE A 62 9.50 -10.76 -16.79
CA PHE A 62 8.19 -10.16 -16.60
C PHE A 62 7.58 -9.80 -17.94
N GLU A 63 6.28 -9.72 -17.97
CA GLU A 63 5.52 -9.33 -19.14
C GLU A 63 4.41 -8.34 -18.82
N TRP A 64 4.16 -7.46 -19.77
CA TRP A 64 3.11 -6.47 -19.72
C TRP A 64 1.95 -6.90 -20.63
N TYR A 65 0.70 -6.70 -20.15
CA TYR A 65 -0.52 -6.95 -20.92
C TYR A 65 -0.57 -8.37 -21.50
N GLY A 66 -0.17 -9.38 -20.70
CA GLY A 66 -0.14 -10.77 -21.15
C GLY A 66 0.81 -11.00 -22.35
N GLY A 67 1.92 -10.27 -22.41
CA GLY A 67 2.92 -10.39 -23.49
C GLY A 67 2.56 -9.67 -24.78
N THR A 68 1.41 -8.98 -24.86
CA THR A 68 0.96 -8.31 -26.10
C THR A 68 1.70 -6.99 -26.37
N LYS A 69 2.31 -6.37 -25.34
CA LYS A 69 3.09 -5.13 -25.45
C LYS A 69 4.54 -5.36 -25.03
N THR A 70 5.48 -4.80 -25.75
CA THR A 70 6.87 -4.69 -25.27
C THR A 70 6.92 -3.76 -24.06
N THR A 71 7.93 -3.86 -23.20
CA THR A 71 8.10 -2.97 -22.04
C THR A 71 8.06 -1.50 -22.44
N HIS A 72 8.74 -1.11 -23.54
CA HIS A 72 8.71 0.27 -24.02
C HIS A 72 7.30 0.75 -24.41
N GLN A 73 6.52 -0.11 -25.07
CA GLN A 73 5.13 0.22 -25.40
C GLN A 73 4.25 0.32 -24.16
N ALA A 74 4.40 -0.61 -23.22
CA ALA A 74 3.64 -0.64 -21.98
C ALA A 74 3.88 0.61 -21.13
N LEU A 75 5.15 1.04 -20.98
CA LEU A 75 5.51 2.22 -20.18
C LEU A 75 4.88 3.52 -20.67
N LYS A 76 4.41 3.60 -21.92
CA LYS A 76 3.61 4.74 -22.41
C LYS A 76 2.22 4.82 -21.79
N HIS A 77 1.69 3.69 -21.30
CA HIS A 77 0.38 3.56 -20.65
C HIS A 77 0.46 3.46 -19.13
N ILE A 78 1.66 3.71 -18.58
CA ILE A 78 1.92 3.62 -17.13
C ILE A 78 2.33 4.99 -16.61
N GLY A 79 1.75 5.38 -15.47
CA GLY A 79 2.24 6.48 -14.65
C GLY A 79 3.09 5.92 -13.53
N ALA A 80 4.25 6.52 -13.24
CA ALA A 80 5.09 6.05 -12.15
C ALA A 80 5.73 7.21 -11.40
N ILE A 81 5.82 7.05 -10.08
CA ILE A 81 6.62 7.88 -9.18
C ILE A 81 7.50 6.94 -8.39
N ILE A 82 8.84 7.08 -8.58
CA ILE A 82 9.84 6.35 -7.81
C ILE A 82 10.61 7.38 -7.00
N GLU A 83 10.76 7.11 -5.70
CA GLU A 83 11.47 7.98 -4.76
C GLU A 83 10.89 9.40 -4.68
N ARG A 84 11.67 10.42 -5.05
CA ARG A 84 11.29 11.83 -4.88
C ARG A 84 10.82 12.48 -6.17
N PRO A 85 9.84 13.40 -6.07
CA PRO A 85 9.45 14.23 -7.21
C PRO A 85 10.64 15.00 -7.76
N ASN A 86 11.00 14.78 -9.02
CA ASN A 86 12.12 15.45 -9.67
C ASN A 86 11.62 16.36 -10.80
N PHE A 87 11.52 17.64 -10.48
CA PHE A 87 11.06 18.69 -11.39
C PHE A 87 12.07 19.82 -11.46
N TYR A 88 11.99 20.62 -12.50
CA TYR A 88 12.80 21.84 -12.63
C TYR A 88 12.31 22.90 -11.64
N PRO A 89 13.14 23.31 -10.64
CA PRO A 89 12.70 24.15 -9.53
C PRO A 89 12.30 25.57 -9.95
N TYR A 90 12.86 26.07 -11.04
CA TYR A 90 12.61 27.39 -11.59
C TYR A 90 11.41 27.46 -12.54
N LEU A 91 10.90 26.32 -13.00
CA LEU A 91 9.69 26.23 -13.80
C LEU A 91 8.43 26.22 -12.91
N THR A 92 7.32 26.67 -13.46
CA THR A 92 6.02 26.57 -12.81
C THR A 92 5.50 25.13 -12.85
N ALA A 93 4.45 24.83 -12.07
CA ALA A 93 3.81 23.52 -12.15
C ALA A 93 3.32 23.21 -13.56
N PHE A 94 2.63 24.16 -14.20
CA PHE A 94 2.13 23.98 -15.56
C PHE A 94 3.26 23.74 -16.57
N GLN A 95 4.37 24.50 -16.47
CA GLN A 95 5.53 24.33 -17.35
C GLN A 95 6.20 22.96 -17.17
N ASN A 96 6.35 22.50 -15.92
CA ASN A 96 6.87 21.16 -15.64
C ASN A 96 6.00 20.07 -16.25
N LEU A 97 4.67 20.15 -16.09
CA LEU A 97 3.75 19.16 -16.69
C LEU A 97 3.77 19.22 -18.22
N LYS A 98 3.85 20.42 -18.80
CA LYS A 98 3.99 20.59 -20.27
C LYS A 98 5.24 19.90 -20.79
N LEU A 99 6.37 20.03 -20.09
CA LEU A 99 7.62 19.35 -20.44
C LEU A 99 7.46 17.81 -20.37
N ILE A 100 6.79 17.30 -19.33
CA ILE A 100 6.51 15.86 -19.21
C ILE A 100 5.63 15.38 -20.34
N CYS A 101 4.59 16.13 -20.72
CA CYS A 101 3.76 15.77 -21.88
C CYS A 101 4.60 15.69 -23.16
N GLN A 102 5.56 16.59 -23.36
CA GLN A 102 6.49 16.53 -24.51
C GLN A 102 7.35 15.27 -24.48
N ILE A 103 7.93 14.93 -23.30
CA ILE A 103 8.75 13.72 -23.14
C ILE A 103 7.92 12.45 -23.38
N LYS A 104 6.71 12.39 -22.82
CA LYS A 104 5.79 11.25 -22.98
C LYS A 104 5.09 11.23 -24.34
N GLN A 105 5.23 12.25 -25.16
CA GLN A 105 4.55 12.43 -26.44
C GLN A 105 3.00 12.35 -26.30
N CYS A 106 2.46 12.92 -25.23
CA CYS A 106 1.02 12.97 -24.95
C CYS A 106 0.48 14.41 -25.07
N SER A 107 -0.85 14.52 -25.16
CA SER A 107 -1.54 15.81 -25.26
C SER A 107 -1.40 16.62 -23.95
N THR A 108 -1.24 17.94 -24.08
CA THR A 108 -1.28 18.89 -22.95
C THR A 108 -2.70 19.20 -22.47
N ALA A 109 -3.74 18.72 -23.17
CA ALA A 109 -5.14 19.01 -22.89
C ALA A 109 -5.57 18.56 -21.48
N HIS A 110 -4.95 17.51 -20.96
CA HIS A 110 -5.29 16.94 -19.64
C HIS A 110 -4.57 17.63 -18.47
N ILE A 111 -3.63 18.57 -18.72
CA ILE A 111 -2.87 19.22 -17.63
C ILE A 111 -3.79 19.95 -16.65
N GLN A 112 -4.80 20.68 -17.15
CA GLN A 112 -5.73 21.38 -16.27
C GLN A 112 -6.48 20.41 -15.37
N GLU A 113 -7.10 19.38 -15.94
CA GLU A 113 -7.84 18.34 -15.21
C GLU A 113 -6.96 17.70 -14.10
N GLN A 114 -5.72 17.37 -14.45
CA GLN A 114 -4.81 16.73 -13.48
C GLN A 114 -4.41 17.70 -12.36
N LEU A 115 -4.17 18.97 -12.67
CA LEU A 115 -3.89 19.98 -11.64
C LEU A 115 -5.09 20.29 -10.76
N GLU A 116 -6.30 20.25 -11.30
CA GLU A 116 -7.55 20.37 -10.54
C GLU A 116 -7.74 19.16 -9.61
N LEU A 117 -7.55 17.95 -10.13
CA LEU A 117 -7.65 16.70 -9.39
C LEU A 117 -6.75 16.70 -8.14
N VAL A 118 -5.51 17.18 -8.28
CA VAL A 118 -4.55 17.24 -7.16
C VAL A 118 -4.65 18.54 -6.35
N GLY A 119 -5.62 19.42 -6.62
CA GLY A 119 -5.85 20.68 -5.90
C GLY A 119 -4.73 21.70 -6.08
N LEU A 120 -4.07 21.72 -7.24
CA LEU A 120 -2.95 22.64 -7.54
C LEU A 120 -3.23 23.64 -8.66
N TRP A 121 -4.44 23.66 -9.24
CA TRP A 121 -4.77 24.54 -10.34
C TRP A 121 -4.56 26.03 -10.00
N ALA A 122 -4.99 26.47 -8.82
CA ALA A 122 -4.81 27.83 -8.35
C ALA A 122 -3.32 28.23 -8.18
N ARG A 123 -2.43 27.26 -8.13
CA ARG A 123 -0.98 27.44 -7.97
C ARG A 123 -0.18 27.10 -9.22
N LYS A 124 -0.85 26.84 -10.36
CA LYS A 124 -0.23 26.37 -11.62
C LYS A 124 0.93 27.24 -12.13
N ASP A 125 0.86 28.54 -11.86
CA ASP A 125 1.85 29.53 -12.28
C ASP A 125 2.93 29.82 -11.22
N SER A 126 2.86 29.17 -10.04
CA SER A 126 3.90 29.28 -9.00
C SER A 126 5.08 28.35 -9.33
N LYS A 127 6.31 28.82 -9.07
CA LYS A 127 7.54 28.03 -9.28
C LYS A 127 7.53 26.80 -8.37
N PHE A 128 8.00 25.67 -8.89
CA PHE A 128 8.08 24.42 -8.12
C PHE A 128 8.94 24.55 -6.86
N SER A 129 9.99 25.41 -6.88
CA SER A 129 10.82 25.69 -5.71
C SER A 129 10.04 26.22 -4.50
N THR A 130 8.88 26.86 -4.73
CA THR A 130 8.03 27.44 -3.67
C THR A 130 7.00 26.47 -3.10
N TYR A 131 6.96 25.22 -3.58
CA TYR A 131 5.99 24.24 -3.17
C TYR A 131 6.41 23.54 -1.86
N SER A 132 5.46 23.32 -0.96
CA SER A 132 5.64 22.42 0.19
C SER A 132 5.88 20.98 -0.28
N LEU A 133 6.35 20.11 0.61
CA LEU A 133 6.58 18.71 0.27
C LEU A 133 5.29 18.04 -0.22
N GLY A 134 4.16 18.24 0.46
CA GLY A 134 2.85 17.71 0.04
C GLY A 134 2.39 18.24 -1.32
N MET A 135 2.63 19.54 -1.62
CA MET A 135 2.35 20.10 -2.95
C MET A 135 3.24 19.46 -4.03
N LYS A 136 4.52 19.23 -3.73
CA LYS A 136 5.46 18.56 -4.64
C LYS A 136 5.02 17.13 -4.93
N GLN A 137 4.59 16.41 -3.92
CA GLN A 137 4.09 15.04 -4.06
C GLN A 137 2.80 15.00 -4.90
N ARG A 138 1.86 15.91 -4.65
CA ARG A 138 0.63 16.02 -5.45
C ARG A 138 0.92 16.39 -6.91
N LEU A 139 1.88 17.25 -7.17
CA LEU A 139 2.31 17.55 -8.53
C LEU A 139 2.93 16.34 -9.23
N ALA A 140 3.69 15.50 -8.50
CA ALA A 140 4.22 14.24 -9.04
C ALA A 140 3.12 13.28 -9.47
N ILE A 141 2.07 13.16 -8.64
CA ILE A 141 0.89 12.36 -9.00
C ILE A 141 0.21 12.92 -10.27
N ALA A 142 0.01 14.27 -10.35
CA ALA A 142 -0.51 14.88 -11.56
C ALA A 142 0.34 14.56 -12.79
N ALA A 143 1.67 14.62 -12.65
CA ALA A 143 2.62 14.32 -13.73
C ALA A 143 2.56 12.84 -14.17
N ALA A 144 2.35 11.92 -13.24
CA ALA A 144 2.16 10.51 -13.55
C ALA A 144 0.83 10.25 -14.31
N LEU A 145 -0.17 11.12 -14.11
CA LEU A 145 -1.51 10.99 -14.69
C LEU A 145 -1.71 11.70 -16.03
N VAL A 146 -0.79 12.56 -16.50
CA VAL A 146 -1.01 13.39 -17.72
C VAL A 146 -1.27 12.59 -18.98
N ASN A 147 -0.81 11.35 -19.07
CA ASN A 147 -1.03 10.43 -20.18
C ASN A 147 -2.21 9.46 -19.95
N GLN A 148 -3.04 9.71 -18.93
CA GLN A 148 -4.19 8.86 -18.57
C GLN A 148 -3.82 7.37 -18.47
N PRO A 149 -2.92 7.00 -17.55
CA PRO A 149 -2.38 5.66 -17.48
C PRO A 149 -3.44 4.64 -17.04
N GLU A 150 -3.31 3.40 -17.51
CA GLU A 150 -4.09 2.26 -17.05
C GLU A 150 -3.61 1.72 -15.70
N LEU A 151 -2.31 1.94 -15.40
CA LEU A 151 -1.69 1.60 -14.13
C LEU A 151 -0.86 2.78 -13.61
N LEU A 152 -1.06 3.12 -12.34
CA LEU A 152 -0.28 4.09 -11.60
C LEU A 152 0.58 3.37 -10.56
N ILE A 153 1.90 3.56 -10.63
CA ILE A 153 2.87 2.99 -9.69
C ILE A 153 3.38 4.10 -8.77
N LEU A 154 3.25 3.91 -7.46
CA LEU A 154 3.63 4.88 -6.44
C LEU A 154 4.58 4.21 -5.44
N ASP A 155 5.80 4.72 -5.33
CA ASP A 155 6.78 4.27 -4.34
C ASP A 155 6.82 5.24 -3.16
N GLU A 156 6.35 4.79 -1.97
CA GLU A 156 6.32 5.53 -0.71
C GLU A 156 5.73 6.97 -0.86
N PRO A 157 4.53 7.15 -1.44
CA PRO A 157 4.02 8.48 -1.82
C PRO A 157 3.73 9.41 -0.64
N THR A 158 3.64 8.89 0.57
CA THR A 158 3.34 9.63 1.80
C THR A 158 4.58 9.90 2.66
N ASN A 159 5.73 9.36 2.25
CA ASN A 159 6.96 9.47 3.05
C ASN A 159 7.38 10.92 3.31
N GLY A 160 7.56 11.25 4.61
CA GLY A 160 7.97 12.58 5.06
C GLY A 160 6.85 13.63 5.09
N LEU A 161 5.60 13.25 4.83
CA LEU A 161 4.46 14.13 4.96
C LEU A 161 3.97 14.19 6.41
N ASP A 162 3.34 15.30 6.76
CA ASP A 162 2.57 15.44 7.98
C ASP A 162 1.26 14.64 7.91
N PRO A 163 0.56 14.41 9.03
CA PRO A 163 -0.68 13.62 9.05
C PRO A 163 -1.77 14.13 8.09
N GLU A 164 -1.88 15.44 7.93
CA GLU A 164 -2.83 16.04 6.99
C GLU A 164 -2.45 15.74 5.53
N GLY A 165 -1.16 15.86 5.19
CA GLY A 165 -0.64 15.51 3.86
C GLY A 165 -0.83 14.03 3.54
N ILE A 166 -0.64 13.13 4.51
CA ILE A 166 -0.90 11.69 4.35
C ILE A 166 -2.39 11.46 4.02
N HIS A 167 -3.29 12.09 4.78
CA HIS A 167 -4.73 11.98 4.53
C HIS A 167 -5.11 12.47 3.12
N GLN A 168 -4.57 13.60 2.70
CA GLN A 168 -4.82 14.16 1.36
C GLN A 168 -4.32 13.24 0.24
N ILE A 169 -3.13 12.63 0.37
CA ILE A 169 -2.60 11.68 -0.61
C ILE A 169 -3.46 10.41 -0.66
N ARG A 170 -3.89 9.86 0.48
CA ARG A 170 -4.78 8.68 0.53
C ARG A 170 -6.11 8.96 -0.19
N ALA A 171 -6.77 10.07 0.13
CA ALA A 171 -8.02 10.48 -0.52
C ALA A 171 -7.83 10.64 -2.04
N LEU A 172 -6.70 11.20 -2.47
CA LEU A 172 -6.36 11.34 -3.88
C LEU A 172 -6.19 9.98 -4.56
N ILE A 173 -5.44 9.05 -3.97
CA ILE A 173 -5.24 7.69 -4.50
C ILE A 173 -6.59 6.97 -4.63
N THR A 174 -7.45 7.03 -3.61
CA THR A 174 -8.81 6.46 -3.66
C THR A 174 -9.65 7.07 -4.78
N SER A 175 -9.58 8.40 -4.96
CA SER A 175 -10.29 9.09 -6.05
C SER A 175 -9.79 8.67 -7.43
N ILE A 176 -8.48 8.45 -7.61
CA ILE A 176 -7.88 7.97 -8.87
C ILE A 176 -8.34 6.54 -9.16
N ALA A 177 -8.33 5.65 -8.16
CA ALA A 177 -8.81 4.28 -8.29
C ALA A 177 -10.29 4.22 -8.67
N ALA A 178 -11.13 5.06 -8.05
CA ALA A 178 -12.56 5.16 -8.36
C ALA A 178 -12.85 5.60 -9.82
N ARG A 179 -11.88 6.25 -10.47
CA ARG A 179 -11.96 6.60 -11.91
C ARG A 179 -11.53 5.46 -12.84
N GLY A 180 -11.18 4.29 -12.30
CA GLY A 180 -10.84 3.08 -13.05
C GLY A 180 -9.34 2.89 -13.32
N THR A 181 -8.46 3.73 -12.79
CA THR A 181 -7.00 3.54 -12.87
C THR A 181 -6.59 2.47 -11.86
N SER A 182 -5.91 1.42 -12.33
CA SER A 182 -5.29 0.43 -11.44
C SER A 182 -4.09 1.04 -10.73
N ILE A 183 -3.81 0.62 -9.49
CA ILE A 183 -2.73 1.23 -8.71
C ILE A 183 -1.84 0.13 -8.11
N LEU A 184 -0.53 0.33 -8.14
CA LEU A 184 0.45 -0.40 -7.37
C LEU A 184 1.14 0.57 -6.40
N LEU A 185 0.79 0.46 -5.13
CA LEU A 185 1.30 1.29 -4.05
C LEU A 185 2.36 0.52 -3.25
N ALA A 186 3.62 0.92 -3.32
CA ALA A 186 4.63 0.40 -2.41
C ALA A 186 4.66 1.24 -1.13
N SER A 187 4.57 0.59 0.02
CA SER A 187 4.65 1.22 1.34
C SER A 187 5.26 0.28 2.38
N HIS A 188 5.86 0.85 3.41
CA HIS A 188 6.27 0.12 4.61
C HIS A 188 5.24 0.24 5.74
N LEU A 189 4.19 1.02 5.57
CA LEU A 189 3.14 1.27 6.54
C LEU A 189 1.87 0.47 6.20
N LEU A 190 1.53 -0.49 7.06
CA LEU A 190 0.35 -1.32 6.89
C LEU A 190 -0.94 -0.49 6.86
N ASP A 191 -1.08 0.49 7.76
CA ASP A 191 -2.24 1.38 7.86
C ASP A 191 -2.56 2.12 6.54
N GLU A 192 -1.54 2.39 5.72
CA GLU A 192 -1.75 2.97 4.39
C GLU A 192 -2.34 1.98 3.41
N VAL A 193 -1.80 0.75 3.42
CA VAL A 193 -2.24 -0.33 2.53
C VAL A 193 -3.67 -0.75 2.86
N GLU A 194 -4.00 -0.93 4.15
CA GLU A 194 -5.33 -1.31 4.62
C GLU A 194 -6.42 -0.30 4.22
N LYS A 195 -6.10 0.99 4.22
CA LYS A 195 -7.09 2.05 3.93
C LYS A 195 -7.33 2.30 2.45
N VAL A 196 -6.42 1.86 1.58
CA VAL A 196 -6.44 2.26 0.16
C VAL A 196 -6.47 1.07 -0.79
N CYS A 197 -5.83 -0.06 -0.41
CA CYS A 197 -5.66 -1.19 -1.30
C CYS A 197 -6.77 -2.23 -1.17
N THR A 198 -7.03 -2.97 -2.26
CA THR A 198 -7.93 -4.13 -2.28
C THR A 198 -7.17 -5.43 -2.08
N ASP A 199 -5.96 -5.49 -2.64
CA ASP A 199 -5.08 -6.65 -2.62
C ASP A 199 -3.70 -6.24 -2.11
N VAL A 200 -2.95 -7.17 -1.53
CA VAL A 200 -1.62 -6.89 -0.98
C VAL A 200 -0.64 -8.00 -1.26
N ILE A 201 0.59 -7.60 -1.50
CA ILE A 201 1.76 -8.47 -1.66
C ILE A 201 2.76 -8.06 -0.58
N VAL A 202 3.07 -8.96 0.34
CA VAL A 202 4.03 -8.68 1.43
C VAL A 202 5.39 -9.22 1.05
N LEU A 203 6.40 -8.35 1.09
CA LEU A 203 7.81 -8.70 0.87
C LEU A 203 8.59 -8.65 2.17
N LYS A 204 9.44 -9.67 2.40
CA LYS A 204 10.39 -9.70 3.52
C LYS A 204 11.70 -10.30 3.04
N ASN A 205 12.81 -9.57 3.21
CA ASN A 205 14.16 -10.00 2.81
C ASN A 205 14.23 -10.52 1.36
N GLY A 206 13.61 -9.79 0.44
CA GLY A 206 13.58 -10.13 -0.99
C GLY A 206 12.61 -11.23 -1.40
N ASN A 207 11.91 -11.87 -0.46
CA ASN A 207 10.98 -12.96 -0.74
C ASN A 207 9.52 -12.50 -0.58
N LYS A 208 8.62 -13.11 -1.36
CA LYS A 208 7.19 -12.95 -1.19
C LYS A 208 6.73 -13.79 0.00
N TYR A 209 6.17 -13.12 1.00
CA TYR A 209 5.66 -13.75 2.21
C TYR A 209 4.16 -14.00 2.15
N TYR A 210 3.41 -13.08 1.52
CA TYR A 210 1.96 -13.18 1.36
C TYR A 210 1.52 -12.54 0.04
N GLU A 211 0.43 -13.04 -0.53
CA GLU A 211 -0.30 -12.43 -1.64
C GLU A 211 -1.77 -12.77 -1.51
N GLY A 212 -2.64 -11.78 -1.48
CA GLY A 212 -4.08 -11.97 -1.33
C GLY A 212 -4.82 -10.65 -1.10
N SER A 213 -6.09 -10.75 -0.68
CA SER A 213 -6.86 -9.57 -0.30
C SER A 213 -6.29 -8.93 0.98
N VAL A 214 -6.50 -7.62 1.14
CA VAL A 214 -6.12 -6.90 2.37
C VAL A 214 -6.83 -7.51 3.59
N ASP A 215 -8.11 -7.87 3.46
CA ASP A 215 -8.86 -8.51 4.54
C ASP A 215 -8.24 -9.87 4.95
N GLY A 216 -7.64 -10.59 4.00
CA GLY A 216 -6.96 -11.87 4.25
C GLY A 216 -5.58 -11.74 4.91
N LEU A 217 -4.99 -10.52 4.97
CA LEU A 217 -3.75 -10.26 5.71
C LEU A 217 -3.88 -10.51 7.20
N ASN A 218 -5.08 -10.34 7.71
CA ASN A 218 -5.41 -10.48 9.10
C ASN A 218 -6.38 -11.66 9.28
N PRO A 219 -5.90 -12.93 9.14
CA PRO A 219 -6.76 -14.10 9.35
C PRO A 219 -7.19 -14.25 10.81
N SER A 220 -6.64 -13.44 11.71
CA SER A 220 -7.09 -13.41 13.09
C SER A 220 -8.30 -12.50 13.23
N PHE A 221 -9.36 -13.02 13.78
CA PHE A 221 -10.58 -12.28 14.17
C PHE A 221 -10.30 -11.17 15.22
N GLY A 222 -9.04 -10.80 15.37
CA GLY A 222 -8.54 -9.89 16.37
C GLY A 222 -8.15 -10.59 17.67
N TYR A 223 -7.86 -9.79 18.65
CA TYR A 223 -7.64 -10.25 20.01
C TYR A 223 -8.30 -9.30 21.00
N PHE A 224 -8.65 -9.83 22.16
CA PHE A 224 -9.08 -8.99 23.27
C PHE A 224 -7.93 -8.79 24.25
N GLU A 225 -7.78 -7.55 24.73
CA GLU A 225 -7.03 -7.25 25.94
C GLU A 225 -8.02 -7.22 27.09
N ILE A 226 -7.91 -8.16 28.03
CA ILE A 226 -8.88 -8.37 29.10
C ILE A 226 -8.17 -8.43 30.45
N ALA A 227 -8.74 -7.76 31.45
CA ALA A 227 -8.41 -7.97 32.85
C ALA A 227 -9.71 -8.05 33.68
N ALA A 228 -9.69 -8.85 34.72
CA ALA A 228 -10.80 -8.99 35.65
C ALA A 228 -10.28 -8.98 37.10
N GLN A 229 -11.17 -8.75 38.07
CA GLN A 229 -10.83 -8.78 39.50
C GLN A 229 -10.29 -10.16 39.92
N SER A 230 -10.81 -11.26 39.36
CA SER A 230 -10.32 -12.61 39.59
C SER A 230 -9.62 -13.14 38.35
N GLU A 231 -8.29 -13.12 38.33
CA GLU A 231 -7.50 -13.66 37.23
C GLU A 231 -7.73 -15.16 37.01
N SER A 232 -7.83 -15.95 38.09
CA SER A 232 -8.02 -17.39 38.00
C SER A 232 -9.35 -17.76 37.36
N SER A 233 -10.45 -17.10 37.75
CA SER A 233 -11.76 -17.33 37.16
C SER A 233 -11.81 -16.88 35.70
N LEU A 234 -11.11 -15.79 35.36
CA LEU A 234 -11.00 -15.33 33.96
C LEU A 234 -10.27 -16.36 33.09
N VAL A 235 -9.11 -16.86 33.52
CA VAL A 235 -8.34 -17.86 32.76
C VAL A 235 -9.13 -19.13 32.54
N THR A 236 -9.81 -19.64 33.59
CA THR A 236 -10.65 -20.85 33.47
C THR A 236 -11.78 -20.66 32.47
N PHE A 237 -12.43 -19.51 32.46
CA PHE A 237 -13.45 -19.19 31.45
C PHE A 237 -12.90 -19.12 30.04
N LEU A 238 -11.76 -18.43 29.86
CA LEU A 238 -11.11 -18.28 28.56
C LEU A 238 -10.64 -19.59 27.95
N GLU A 239 -10.08 -20.50 28.76
CA GLU A 239 -9.62 -21.84 28.33
C GLU A 239 -10.76 -22.76 27.87
N GLN A 240 -11.99 -22.52 28.35
CA GLN A 240 -13.18 -23.31 27.98
C GLN A 240 -13.93 -22.73 26.78
N HIS A 241 -13.57 -21.54 26.32
CA HIS A 241 -14.30 -20.85 25.25
C HIS A 241 -13.82 -21.31 23.87
N THR A 242 -14.74 -21.81 23.03
CA THR A 242 -14.43 -22.43 21.72
C THR A 242 -13.84 -21.47 20.68
N SER A 243 -14.19 -20.18 20.76
CA SER A 243 -13.73 -19.15 19.81
C SER A 243 -12.39 -18.52 20.21
N ILE A 244 -11.71 -19.05 21.24
CA ILE A 244 -10.43 -18.54 21.74
C ILE A 244 -9.33 -19.55 21.37
N GLY A 245 -8.25 -19.04 20.77
CA GLY A 245 -7.08 -19.83 20.39
C GLY A 245 -5.96 -19.74 21.43
N GLU A 246 -5.20 -18.67 21.41
CA GLU A 246 -4.03 -18.50 22.27
C GLU A 246 -4.30 -17.44 23.35
N ILE A 247 -3.91 -17.74 24.57
CA ILE A 247 -4.01 -16.82 25.72
C ILE A 247 -2.57 -16.53 26.19
N SER A 248 -2.20 -15.26 26.19
CA SER A 248 -0.89 -14.80 26.69
C SER A 248 -1.06 -13.64 27.69
N LYS A 249 -0.34 -13.69 28.81
CA LYS A 249 -0.35 -12.60 29.80
C LYS A 249 0.69 -11.55 29.43
N LYS A 250 0.25 -10.30 29.27
CA LYS A 250 1.15 -9.15 29.03
C LYS A 250 0.84 -8.05 30.03
N LYS A 251 1.80 -7.74 30.89
CA LYS A 251 1.63 -6.77 32.00
C LYS A 251 0.43 -7.17 32.88
N GLU A 252 -0.58 -6.32 32.96
CA GLU A 252 -1.77 -6.50 33.82
C GLU A 252 -2.97 -7.08 33.06
N CYS A 253 -2.84 -7.36 31.76
CA CYS A 253 -3.93 -7.85 30.92
C CYS A 253 -3.60 -9.18 30.26
N PHE A 254 -4.62 -9.97 29.98
CA PHE A 254 -4.55 -11.13 29.09
C PHE A 254 -4.80 -10.70 27.65
N HIS A 255 -3.92 -11.13 26.73
CA HIS A 255 -4.15 -11.04 25.29
C HIS A 255 -4.75 -12.37 24.83
N VAL A 256 -5.96 -12.30 24.32
CA VAL A 256 -6.79 -13.45 23.98
C VAL A 256 -7.03 -13.44 22.48
N LEU A 257 -6.32 -14.31 21.73
CA LEU A 257 -6.46 -14.41 20.29
C LEU A 257 -7.79 -15.13 19.95
N LEU A 258 -8.50 -14.61 18.95
CA LEU A 258 -9.75 -15.19 18.48
C LEU A 258 -9.48 -16.14 17.31
N THR A 259 -10.17 -17.28 17.30
CA THR A 259 -10.18 -18.27 16.20
C THR A 259 -11.40 -18.10 15.29
N GLU A 260 -12.43 -17.39 15.75
CA GLU A 260 -13.67 -17.10 15.05
C GLU A 260 -14.12 -15.66 15.30
N GLU A 261 -15.03 -15.17 14.47
CA GLU A 261 -15.57 -13.82 14.63
C GLU A 261 -16.42 -13.74 15.91
N LEU A 262 -15.99 -12.91 16.85
CA LEU A 262 -16.69 -12.66 18.11
C LEU A 262 -16.80 -11.14 18.34
N SER A 263 -18.03 -10.63 18.41
CA SER A 263 -18.22 -9.19 18.67
C SER A 263 -17.86 -8.85 20.12
N ALA A 264 -17.42 -7.62 20.35
CA ALA A 264 -17.10 -7.13 21.70
C ALA A 264 -18.34 -7.16 22.61
N GLU A 265 -19.51 -6.87 22.06
CA GLU A 265 -20.78 -6.89 22.79
C GLU A 265 -21.14 -8.31 23.24
N GLN A 266 -21.12 -9.28 22.33
CA GLN A 266 -21.42 -10.68 22.62
C GLN A 266 -20.46 -11.24 23.67
N PHE A 267 -19.16 -10.98 23.51
CA PHE A 267 -18.17 -11.51 24.44
C PHE A 267 -18.23 -10.85 25.81
N SER A 268 -18.49 -9.55 25.87
CA SER A 268 -18.72 -8.85 27.13
C SER A 268 -19.94 -9.40 27.88
N GLN A 269 -21.03 -9.71 27.16
CA GLN A 269 -22.23 -10.30 27.76
C GLN A 269 -21.94 -11.69 28.35
N GLN A 270 -21.22 -12.56 27.61
CA GLN A 270 -20.84 -13.89 28.08
C GLN A 270 -19.96 -13.84 29.35
N LEU A 271 -19.01 -12.88 29.41
CA LEU A 271 -18.18 -12.66 30.59
C LEU A 271 -19.01 -12.17 31.80
N GLN A 272 -20.00 -11.32 31.58
CA GLN A 272 -20.93 -10.90 32.64
C GLN A 272 -21.83 -12.04 33.13
N GLU A 273 -22.37 -12.86 32.22
CA GLU A 273 -23.18 -14.03 32.57
C GLU A 273 -22.38 -15.08 33.38
N ALA A 274 -21.07 -15.16 33.12
CA ALA A 274 -20.13 -15.95 33.91
C ALA A 274 -19.76 -15.32 35.26
N GLY A 275 -20.31 -14.17 35.61
CA GLY A 275 -20.06 -13.47 36.87
C GLY A 275 -18.68 -12.80 36.98
N LEU A 276 -18.00 -12.55 35.84
CA LEU A 276 -16.69 -11.95 35.80
C LEU A 276 -16.78 -10.41 35.80
N LEU A 277 -16.22 -9.76 36.80
CA LEU A 277 -16.12 -8.31 36.88
C LEU A 277 -14.84 -7.85 36.16
N LEU A 278 -15.05 -7.26 34.97
CA LEU A 278 -13.95 -6.78 34.12
C LEU A 278 -13.41 -5.45 34.65
N THR A 279 -12.08 -5.31 34.68
CA THR A 279 -11.37 -4.06 34.96
C THR A 279 -10.78 -3.44 33.70
N HIS A 280 -10.57 -4.26 32.64
CA HIS A 280 -10.14 -3.84 31.32
C HIS A 280 -10.75 -4.73 30.25
N PHE A 281 -11.25 -4.14 29.15
CA PHE A 281 -11.84 -4.89 28.04
C PHE A 281 -11.75 -4.08 26.75
N VAL A 282 -10.88 -4.47 25.82
CA VAL A 282 -10.68 -3.78 24.55
C VAL A 282 -10.48 -4.82 23.45
N LYS A 283 -11.27 -4.76 22.38
CA LYS A 283 -11.01 -5.54 21.14
C LYS A 283 -9.99 -4.81 20.29
N LYS A 284 -8.94 -5.49 19.90
CA LYS A 284 -7.89 -4.97 19.01
C LYS A 284 -7.71 -5.88 17.81
N GLN A 285 -7.35 -5.27 16.69
CA GLN A 285 -6.81 -5.99 15.54
C GLN A 285 -5.30 -6.18 15.75
N PRO A 286 -4.72 -7.34 15.38
CA PRO A 286 -3.28 -7.52 15.43
C PRO A 286 -2.62 -6.51 14.48
N SER A 287 -1.67 -5.74 14.98
CA SER A 287 -0.83 -4.92 14.12
C SER A 287 0.27 -5.80 13.53
N LEU A 288 0.43 -5.81 12.21
CA LEU A 288 1.54 -6.48 11.52
C LEU A 288 2.88 -5.74 11.65
N GLU A 289 2.94 -4.70 12.49
CA GLU A 289 4.14 -3.86 12.72
C GLU A 289 5.16 -4.50 13.68
N LYS A 290 5.15 -5.84 13.87
CA LYS A 290 6.17 -6.51 14.69
C LYS A 290 6.93 -7.55 13.93
#